data_7737205244656fc6687c77672a2b6d47
#
_entry.id   7737205244656fc6687c77672a2b6d47
#
_cell.length_a   1.000
_cell.length_b   1.000
_cell.length_c   1.000
_cell.angle_alpha   90.00
_cell.angle_beta   90.00
_cell.angle_gamma   90.00
#
_symmetry.space_group_name_H-M   'P 1'
#
loop_
_entity.id
_entity.type
_entity.pdbx_description
1 polymer ?
#
loop_
_entity_poly.entity_id
_entity_poly.type
_entity_poly.pdbx_seq_one_letter_code
_entity_poly.pdbx_strand_id
1 'polypeptide(L)'
;LVAGHVTHVISWARAVVNREGMNMQVDGQRFLKDLHALRRFGAQGVGVVRPAYSEPDVAARAWLADQMRDAGLRVEMDAMGNLFGLADGPSILLGSHSDSQPTGGWLAGVIAALEIARVAGGGVSVVSFQDEEGRFGVTTGSAVWSGNLAQDKADGLEDHAGQSLAEARRAMAEMVTGPVDPAQFTGYIEMHIEQGPYLEANNEQIGVVEHIVGIRDMVITMTGQQNHAGTTPMHLRQDAFQALSAFNTALNDRLRNVVTPSTVWTIGHVSLSPNASSIVPGQVRFSMQWRDGEGDRLVRMEKIIRDLAEEIAAERNMKLSFGPMLGLEPVQMDARLRGALEAAAEAEAPGKWRIMPSGALHDATNVSQLMPVAMLFVPSIGGISHA
;
A
#
# COMPACT_ATOMS: atom_id res chain seq x y z
N LEU A 1 -6.18 -24.28 -6.56
CA LEU A 1 -5.77 -23.52 -5.36
C LEU A 1 -6.52 -22.17 -5.28
N VAL A 2 -6.61 -21.39 -6.36
CA VAL A 2 -7.35 -20.11 -6.40
C VAL A 2 -8.86 -20.30 -6.06
N ALA A 3 -9.50 -21.38 -6.51
CA ALA A 3 -10.92 -21.63 -6.27
C ALA A 3 -11.30 -21.87 -4.80
N GLY A 4 -10.39 -22.38 -3.98
CA GLY A 4 -10.62 -22.59 -2.54
C GLY A 4 -10.60 -21.30 -1.73
N HIS A 5 -9.85 -20.29 -2.14
CA HIS A 5 -9.76 -19.00 -1.46
C HIS A 5 -10.95 -18.08 -1.75
N VAL A 6 -11.58 -18.26 -2.91
CA VAL A 6 -12.73 -17.46 -3.36
C VAL A 6 -13.95 -17.66 -2.47
N THR A 7 -14.18 -18.89 -1.97
CA THR A 7 -15.34 -19.19 -1.11
C THR A 7 -15.28 -18.40 0.21
N HIS A 8 -14.10 -18.08 0.72
CA HIS A 8 -13.89 -17.42 1.99
C HIS A 8 -14.01 -15.88 1.93
N VAL A 9 -13.63 -15.26 0.81
CA VAL A 9 -13.86 -13.82 0.54
C VAL A 9 -15.34 -13.47 0.59
N ILE A 10 -16.16 -14.41 0.33
CA ILE A 10 -17.59 -14.34 0.01
C ILE A 10 -18.48 -14.35 1.24
N SER A 11 -18.13 -15.12 2.21
CA SER A 11 -18.90 -15.27 3.45
C SER A 11 -18.84 -14.02 4.34
N TRP A 12 -17.75 -13.32 4.23
CA TRP A 12 -17.51 -12.01 4.81
C TRP A 12 -18.59 -10.97 4.43
N ALA A 13 -19.09 -10.94 3.21
CA ALA A 13 -20.16 -10.06 2.78
C ALA A 13 -21.41 -10.18 3.64
N ARG A 14 -21.71 -11.37 4.15
CA ARG A 14 -22.86 -11.62 5.02
C ARG A 14 -22.78 -10.88 6.35
N ALA A 15 -21.60 -10.75 6.93
CA ALA A 15 -21.42 -10.09 8.22
C ALA A 15 -21.50 -8.56 8.14
N VAL A 16 -21.07 -7.98 7.02
CA VAL A 16 -21.03 -6.53 6.84
C VAL A 16 -22.40 -5.95 6.44
N VAL A 17 -23.20 -6.72 5.70
CA VAL A 17 -24.51 -6.28 5.17
C VAL A 17 -25.67 -6.88 5.98
N ASN A 18 -25.53 -7.07 7.28
CA ASN A 18 -26.50 -7.71 8.17
C ASN A 18 -27.97 -7.25 7.93
N ARG A 19 -28.63 -7.84 6.92
CA ARG A 19 -30.07 -7.80 6.71
C ARG A 19 -30.62 -9.17 7.06
N GLU A 20 -31.31 -9.28 8.18
CA GLU A 20 -31.98 -10.52 8.58
C GLU A 20 -32.87 -11.05 7.43
N GLY A 21 -32.62 -12.30 7.01
CA GLY A 21 -33.47 -13.03 6.07
C GLY A 21 -33.00 -13.11 4.62
N MET A 22 -31.88 -12.51 4.20
CA MET A 22 -31.32 -12.70 2.85
C MET A 22 -30.33 -13.86 2.80
N ASN A 23 -30.60 -14.84 1.93
CA ASN A 23 -29.63 -15.86 1.58
C ASN A 23 -28.65 -15.30 0.53
N MET A 24 -27.63 -14.53 0.96
CA MET A 24 -26.59 -14.02 0.08
C MET A 24 -25.64 -15.15 -0.30
N GLN A 25 -25.88 -15.75 -1.45
CA GLN A 25 -24.99 -16.76 -1.99
C GLN A 25 -24.13 -16.14 -3.08
N VAL A 26 -22.85 -16.07 -2.85
CA VAL A 26 -21.88 -15.59 -3.81
C VAL A 26 -21.58 -16.65 -4.87
N ASP A 27 -21.43 -16.20 -6.10
CA ASP A 27 -21.09 -17.04 -7.24
C ASP A 27 -19.58 -17.06 -7.48
N GLY A 28 -18.90 -18.08 -6.92
CA GLY A 28 -17.47 -18.25 -7.08
C GLY A 28 -17.01 -18.47 -8.53
N GLN A 29 -17.90 -19.01 -9.40
CA GLN A 29 -17.59 -19.17 -10.82
C GLN A 29 -17.62 -17.83 -11.55
N ARG A 30 -18.59 -16.98 -11.25
CA ARG A 30 -18.66 -15.62 -11.77
C ARG A 30 -17.48 -14.79 -11.30
N PHE A 31 -17.14 -14.85 -10.01
CA PHE A 31 -15.95 -14.18 -9.47
C PHE A 31 -14.68 -14.56 -10.23
N LEU A 32 -14.41 -15.86 -10.41
CA LEU A 32 -13.24 -16.34 -11.15
C LEU A 32 -13.27 -15.89 -12.61
N LYS A 33 -14.42 -15.97 -13.27
CA LYS A 33 -14.60 -15.51 -14.64
C LYS A 33 -14.24 -14.03 -14.77
N ASP A 34 -14.70 -13.19 -13.86
CA ASP A 34 -14.45 -11.75 -13.86
C ASP A 34 -12.99 -11.42 -13.53
N LEU A 35 -12.39 -12.15 -12.60
CA LEU A 35 -10.97 -12.03 -12.29
C LEU A 35 -10.11 -12.38 -13.53
N HIS A 36 -10.43 -13.44 -14.24
CA HIS A 36 -9.78 -13.78 -15.51
C HIS A 36 -10.05 -12.74 -16.61
N ALA A 37 -11.24 -12.13 -16.63
CA ALA A 37 -11.57 -11.08 -17.59
C ALA A 37 -10.75 -9.81 -17.32
N LEU A 38 -10.67 -9.37 -16.05
CA LEU A 38 -9.87 -8.21 -15.66
C LEU A 38 -8.38 -8.42 -15.94
N ARG A 39 -7.87 -9.64 -15.71
CA ARG A 39 -6.47 -9.99 -15.99
C ARG A 39 -6.09 -9.74 -17.46
N ARG A 40 -6.99 -9.95 -18.42
CA ARG A 40 -6.69 -9.78 -19.87
C ARG A 40 -6.22 -8.38 -20.23
N PHE A 41 -6.63 -7.36 -19.46
CA PHE A 41 -6.15 -6.00 -19.64
C PHE A 41 -4.74 -5.87 -19.02
N GLY A 42 -3.73 -5.95 -19.86
CA GLY A 42 -2.32 -5.89 -19.49
C GLY A 42 -1.69 -7.23 -19.11
N ALA A 43 -2.31 -8.38 -19.49
CA ALA A 43 -1.72 -9.69 -19.23
C ALA A 43 -0.34 -9.84 -19.86
N GLN A 44 0.66 -10.19 -19.05
CA GLN A 44 2.02 -10.46 -19.49
C GLN A 44 2.58 -11.66 -18.73
N GLY A 45 2.84 -12.76 -19.42
CA GLY A 45 3.25 -14.00 -18.78
C GLY A 45 2.22 -14.46 -17.74
N VAL A 46 2.66 -14.68 -16.51
CA VAL A 46 1.77 -15.07 -15.40
C VAL A 46 1.14 -13.86 -14.69
N GLY A 47 1.71 -12.67 -14.82
CA GLY A 47 1.29 -11.44 -14.17
C GLY A 47 0.47 -10.49 -15.05
N VAL A 48 0.34 -9.26 -14.56
CA VAL A 48 -0.34 -8.13 -15.20
C VAL A 48 0.58 -6.93 -15.22
N VAL A 49 0.63 -6.20 -16.32
CA VAL A 49 1.28 -4.90 -16.48
C VAL A 49 0.21 -3.88 -16.86
N ARG A 50 -0.27 -3.15 -15.88
CA ARG A 50 -1.37 -2.18 -16.03
C ARG A 50 -1.09 -0.92 -15.19
N PRO A 51 -0.04 -0.16 -15.57
CA PRO A 51 0.26 1.10 -14.88
C PRO A 51 -0.93 2.07 -14.97
N ALA A 52 -1.15 2.84 -13.94
CA ALA A 52 -2.20 3.85 -13.89
C ALA A 52 -2.22 4.73 -15.16
N TYR A 53 -3.40 4.99 -15.70
CA TYR A 53 -3.68 5.76 -16.93
C TYR A 53 -3.10 5.18 -18.23
N SER A 54 -2.51 4.00 -18.21
CA SER A 54 -2.11 3.31 -19.44
C SER A 54 -3.31 2.81 -20.25
N GLU A 55 -3.10 2.47 -21.54
CA GLU A 55 -4.18 1.92 -22.36
C GLU A 55 -4.85 0.68 -21.72
N PRO A 56 -4.12 -0.30 -21.16
CA PRO A 56 -4.74 -1.39 -20.42
C PRO A 56 -5.55 -0.95 -19.19
N ASP A 57 -5.14 0.11 -18.48
CA ASP A 57 -5.88 0.61 -17.32
C ASP A 57 -7.17 1.32 -17.75
N VAL A 58 -7.13 2.15 -18.78
CA VAL A 58 -8.33 2.77 -19.37
C VAL A 58 -9.34 1.71 -19.80
N ALA A 59 -8.88 0.68 -20.51
CA ALA A 59 -9.73 -0.41 -20.98
C ALA A 59 -10.31 -1.25 -19.82
N ALA A 60 -9.49 -1.52 -18.78
CA ALA A 60 -9.94 -2.22 -17.59
C ALA A 60 -11.02 -1.44 -16.82
N ARG A 61 -10.85 -0.12 -16.66
CA ARG A 61 -11.84 0.73 -16.00
C ARG A 61 -13.12 0.87 -16.78
N ALA A 62 -13.05 0.94 -18.12
CA ALA A 62 -14.25 0.92 -18.96
C ALA A 62 -15.02 -0.39 -18.77
N TRP A 63 -14.34 -1.53 -18.78
CA TRP A 63 -14.95 -2.82 -18.51
C TRP A 63 -15.54 -2.92 -17.08
N LEU A 64 -14.81 -2.46 -16.06
CA LEU A 64 -15.30 -2.41 -14.68
C LEU A 64 -16.56 -1.55 -14.55
N ALA A 65 -16.59 -0.40 -15.24
CA ALA A 65 -17.77 0.48 -15.28
C ALA A 65 -19.01 -0.26 -15.83
N ASP A 66 -18.85 -1.05 -16.88
CA ASP A 66 -19.93 -1.87 -17.43
C ASP A 66 -20.36 -2.95 -16.43
N GLN A 67 -19.41 -3.62 -15.77
CA GLN A 67 -19.75 -4.60 -14.74
C GLN A 67 -20.48 -4.00 -13.53
N MET A 68 -20.15 -2.77 -13.14
CA MET A 68 -20.86 -2.03 -12.09
C MET A 68 -22.27 -1.66 -12.53
N ARG A 69 -22.46 -1.23 -13.78
CA ARG A 69 -23.82 -0.97 -14.36
C ARG A 69 -24.67 -2.24 -14.39
N ASP A 70 -24.08 -3.35 -14.82
CA ASP A 70 -24.76 -4.67 -14.85
C ASP A 70 -25.12 -5.17 -13.45
N ALA A 71 -24.39 -4.73 -12.42
CA ALA A 71 -24.71 -4.97 -11.01
C ALA A 71 -25.81 -4.03 -10.46
N GLY A 72 -26.36 -3.14 -11.28
CA GLY A 72 -27.38 -2.17 -10.88
C GLY A 72 -26.84 -0.93 -10.16
N LEU A 73 -25.53 -0.67 -10.24
CA LEU A 73 -24.92 0.49 -9.62
C LEU A 73 -24.87 1.70 -10.58
N ARG A 74 -25.03 2.89 -10.05
CA ARG A 74 -24.82 4.13 -10.80
C ARG A 74 -23.32 4.42 -10.85
N VAL A 75 -22.78 4.48 -12.06
CA VAL A 75 -21.33 4.65 -12.27
C VAL A 75 -20.95 6.12 -12.34
N GLU A 76 -19.96 6.48 -11.55
CA GLU A 76 -19.33 7.81 -11.52
C GLU A 76 -17.81 7.65 -11.58
N MET A 77 -17.14 8.63 -12.19
CA MET A 77 -15.68 8.73 -12.19
C MET A 77 -15.28 10.16 -11.84
N ASP A 78 -14.41 10.30 -10.85
CA ASP A 78 -13.88 11.62 -10.48
C ASP A 78 -12.74 12.09 -11.39
N ALA A 79 -12.25 13.31 -11.17
CA ALA A 79 -11.21 13.93 -11.98
C ALA A 79 -9.86 13.21 -11.91
N MET A 80 -9.63 12.37 -10.88
CA MET A 80 -8.43 11.55 -10.75
C MET A 80 -8.56 10.19 -11.43
N GLY A 81 -9.74 9.85 -11.95
CA GLY A 81 -10.01 8.55 -12.54
C GLY A 81 -10.39 7.47 -11.52
N ASN A 82 -10.65 7.84 -10.26
CA ASN A 82 -11.26 6.91 -9.31
C ASN A 82 -12.64 6.53 -9.82
N LEU A 83 -12.89 5.24 -9.99
CA LEU A 83 -14.14 4.72 -10.54
C LEU A 83 -15.03 4.20 -9.42
N PHE A 84 -16.26 4.74 -9.34
CA PHE A 84 -17.25 4.39 -8.33
C PHE A 84 -18.49 3.76 -8.98
N GLY A 85 -18.98 2.69 -8.37
CA GLY A 85 -20.31 2.13 -8.58
C GLY A 85 -21.15 2.39 -7.34
N LEU A 86 -22.13 3.27 -7.45
CA LEU A 86 -22.88 3.81 -6.33
C LEU A 86 -24.22 3.10 -6.18
N ALA A 87 -24.53 2.60 -4.99
CA ALA A 87 -25.84 2.12 -4.61
C ALA A 87 -26.77 3.30 -4.28
N ASP A 88 -28.08 3.06 -4.30
CA ASP A 88 -29.06 4.05 -3.87
C ASP A 88 -29.02 4.23 -2.34
N GLY A 89 -28.95 5.47 -1.89
CA GLY A 89 -28.94 5.85 -0.48
C GLY A 89 -27.60 5.59 0.24
N PRO A 90 -27.60 5.71 1.59
CA PRO A 90 -26.39 5.45 2.38
C PRO A 90 -25.90 4.01 2.21
N SER A 91 -24.59 3.85 1.97
CA SER A 91 -23.98 2.55 1.68
C SER A 91 -22.63 2.37 2.35
N ILE A 92 -22.19 1.12 2.48
CA ILE A 92 -20.81 0.84 2.76
C ILE A 92 -20.02 0.83 1.45
N LEU A 93 -18.85 1.45 1.44
CA LEU A 93 -17.97 1.45 0.28
C LEU A 93 -17.01 0.25 0.38
N LEU A 94 -17.00 -0.58 -0.63
CA LEU A 94 -16.06 -1.69 -0.76
C LEU A 94 -15.16 -1.46 -1.97
N GLY A 95 -13.90 -1.84 -1.88
CA GLY A 95 -13.04 -1.72 -3.05
C GLY A 95 -11.57 -1.92 -2.76
N SER A 96 -10.76 -1.50 -3.70
CA SER A 96 -9.32 -1.50 -3.73
C SER A 96 -8.90 -0.76 -5.00
N HIS A 97 -7.75 -1.09 -5.57
CA HIS A 97 -7.26 -0.56 -6.84
C HIS A 97 -7.30 -1.60 -7.96
N SER A 98 -7.11 -1.16 -9.22
CA SER A 98 -7.02 -2.04 -10.38
C SER A 98 -5.75 -1.82 -11.21
N ASP A 99 -4.95 -0.79 -10.93
CA ASP A 99 -3.62 -0.61 -11.50
C ASP A 99 -2.61 -1.59 -10.90
N SER A 100 -1.49 -1.81 -11.56
CA SER A 100 -0.43 -2.71 -11.12
C SER A 100 0.96 -2.17 -11.41
N GLN A 101 1.91 -2.55 -10.58
CA GLN A 101 3.34 -2.53 -10.91
C GLN A 101 3.63 -3.46 -12.10
N PRO A 102 4.78 -3.32 -12.79
CA PRO A 102 5.24 -4.35 -13.70
C PRO A 102 5.28 -5.72 -13.00
N THR A 103 4.66 -6.73 -13.61
CA THR A 103 4.49 -8.08 -13.03
C THR A 103 3.59 -8.16 -11.78
N GLY A 104 2.61 -7.25 -11.66
CA GLY A 104 1.65 -7.26 -10.57
C GLY A 104 0.74 -8.48 -10.55
N GLY A 105 0.09 -8.71 -9.42
CA GLY A 105 -0.89 -9.78 -9.21
C GLY A 105 -2.20 -9.57 -9.98
N TRP A 106 -3.20 -10.42 -9.73
CA TRP A 106 -4.47 -10.42 -10.48
C TRP A 106 -5.51 -9.42 -9.93
N LEU A 107 -5.23 -8.72 -8.84
CA LEU A 107 -6.02 -7.60 -8.32
C LEU A 107 -7.48 -7.96 -8.00
N ALA A 108 -7.65 -8.89 -7.06
CA ALA A 108 -8.95 -9.47 -6.71
C ALA A 108 -9.88 -8.54 -5.91
N GLY A 109 -9.36 -7.47 -5.28
CA GLY A 109 -10.11 -6.64 -4.33
C GLY A 109 -11.35 -5.99 -4.93
N VAL A 110 -11.21 -5.34 -6.09
CA VAL A 110 -12.35 -4.69 -6.78
C VAL A 110 -13.37 -5.73 -7.27
N ILE A 111 -12.91 -6.89 -7.76
CA ILE A 111 -13.82 -7.96 -8.23
C ILE A 111 -14.59 -8.56 -7.06
N ALA A 112 -13.97 -8.70 -5.90
CA ALA A 112 -14.66 -9.16 -4.69
C ALA A 112 -15.72 -8.15 -4.24
N ALA A 113 -15.39 -6.86 -4.21
CA ALA A 113 -16.34 -5.80 -3.91
C ALA A 113 -17.54 -5.80 -4.87
N LEU A 114 -17.28 -5.97 -6.16
CA LEU A 114 -18.32 -6.06 -7.20
C LEU A 114 -19.23 -7.27 -7.00
N GLU A 115 -18.66 -8.45 -6.71
CA GLU A 115 -19.46 -9.65 -6.48
C GLU A 115 -20.36 -9.50 -5.24
N ILE A 116 -19.85 -8.85 -4.18
CA ILE A 116 -20.63 -8.54 -3.00
C ILE A 116 -21.80 -7.60 -3.34
N ALA A 117 -21.55 -6.53 -4.10
CA ALA A 117 -22.58 -5.59 -4.49
C ALA A 117 -23.71 -6.27 -5.28
N ARG A 118 -23.38 -7.24 -6.16
CA ARG A 118 -24.35 -8.03 -6.94
C ARG A 118 -25.30 -8.86 -6.05
N VAL A 119 -24.80 -9.40 -4.95
CA VAL A 119 -25.58 -10.30 -4.08
C VAL A 119 -26.21 -9.59 -2.89
N ALA A 120 -25.76 -8.39 -2.55
CA ALA A 120 -26.24 -7.64 -1.38
C ALA A 120 -27.65 -7.03 -1.59
N GLY A 121 -28.09 -6.88 -2.83
CA GLY A 121 -29.41 -6.31 -3.11
C GLY A 121 -29.61 -4.85 -2.67
N GLY A 122 -28.49 -4.10 -2.50
CA GLY A 122 -28.46 -2.69 -2.10
C GLY A 122 -27.59 -2.43 -0.87
N GLY A 123 -27.29 -1.14 -0.62
CA GLY A 123 -26.48 -0.70 0.53
C GLY A 123 -24.98 -0.97 0.42
N VAL A 124 -24.50 -1.41 -0.74
CA VAL A 124 -23.07 -1.63 -1.05
C VAL A 124 -22.72 -0.85 -2.29
N SER A 125 -21.74 0.04 -2.17
CA SER A 125 -21.09 0.74 -3.27
C SER A 125 -19.70 0.17 -3.48
N VAL A 126 -19.17 0.32 -4.70
CA VAL A 126 -17.87 -0.23 -5.10
C VAL A 126 -16.94 0.90 -5.54
N VAL A 127 -15.65 0.82 -5.23
CA VAL A 127 -14.63 1.74 -5.76
C VAL A 127 -13.43 0.97 -6.32
N SER A 128 -12.88 1.51 -7.41
CA SER A 128 -11.52 1.20 -7.87
C SER A 128 -10.73 2.50 -7.85
N PHE A 129 -9.86 2.65 -6.85
CA PHE A 129 -8.97 3.81 -6.75
C PHE A 129 -7.91 3.80 -7.85
N GLN A 130 -7.31 4.95 -8.11
CA GLN A 130 -6.35 5.17 -9.18
C GLN A 130 -4.96 5.42 -8.64
N ASP A 131 -3.92 4.89 -9.32
CA ASP A 131 -2.51 5.09 -9.00
C ASP A 131 -2.17 4.74 -7.53
N GLU A 132 -2.63 3.55 -7.11
CA GLU A 132 -2.29 3.01 -5.79
C GLU A 132 -0.85 2.51 -5.77
N GLU A 133 -0.46 1.81 -6.83
CA GLU A 133 0.84 1.15 -7.00
C GLU A 133 2.00 2.12 -7.33
N GLY A 134 1.72 3.40 -7.51
CA GLY A 134 2.74 4.44 -7.52
C GLY A 134 3.43 4.66 -8.85
N ARG A 135 2.70 4.72 -9.96
CA ARG A 135 3.28 5.24 -11.21
C ARG A 135 3.73 6.69 -11.07
N PHE A 136 2.94 7.52 -10.38
CA PHE A 136 3.20 8.95 -10.13
C PHE A 136 3.46 9.21 -8.66
N GLY A 137 2.59 8.73 -7.77
CA GLY A 137 2.73 8.82 -6.33
C GLY A 137 1.96 7.68 -5.66
N VAL A 138 2.41 7.21 -4.50
CA VAL A 138 1.77 6.06 -3.83
C VAL A 138 0.36 6.45 -3.36
N THR A 139 -0.66 5.62 -3.67
CA THR A 139 -2.08 5.82 -3.31
C THR A 139 -2.65 7.17 -3.75
N THR A 140 -2.23 7.67 -4.95
CA THR A 140 -2.50 9.05 -5.37
C THR A 140 -3.99 9.35 -5.51
N GLY A 141 -4.77 8.44 -6.09
CA GLY A 141 -6.19 8.63 -6.32
C GLY A 141 -6.99 8.79 -5.04
N SER A 142 -6.78 7.91 -4.06
CA SER A 142 -7.44 8.02 -2.75
C SER A 142 -6.93 9.20 -1.94
N ALA A 143 -5.64 9.57 -2.07
CA ALA A 143 -5.08 10.73 -1.40
C ALA A 143 -5.72 12.05 -1.88
N VAL A 144 -5.97 12.19 -3.19
CA VAL A 144 -6.68 13.37 -3.71
C VAL A 144 -8.14 13.35 -3.31
N TRP A 145 -8.83 12.20 -3.43
CA TRP A 145 -10.23 12.08 -3.05
C TRP A 145 -10.48 12.37 -1.56
N SER A 146 -9.54 11.97 -0.69
CA SER A 146 -9.62 12.24 0.75
C SER A 146 -9.21 13.67 1.14
N GLY A 147 -8.63 14.44 0.21
CA GLY A 147 -8.08 15.77 0.50
C GLY A 147 -6.68 15.76 1.13
N ASN A 148 -6.05 14.60 1.30
CA ASN A 148 -4.68 14.47 1.82
C ASN A 148 -3.64 15.03 0.83
N LEU A 149 -3.96 15.00 -0.46
CA LEU A 149 -3.15 15.58 -1.52
C LEU A 149 -4.01 16.52 -2.37
N ALA A 150 -3.60 17.77 -2.49
CA ALA A 150 -4.28 18.71 -3.38
C ALA A 150 -4.09 18.30 -4.85
N GLN A 151 -5.15 18.40 -5.67
CA GLN A 151 -5.12 17.96 -7.06
C GLN A 151 -4.04 18.66 -7.89
N ASP A 152 -3.79 19.94 -7.66
CA ASP A 152 -2.74 20.71 -8.34
C ASP A 152 -1.33 20.18 -8.02
N LYS A 153 -1.13 19.64 -6.81
CA LYS A 153 0.12 18.98 -6.42
C LYS A 153 0.25 17.60 -7.05
N ALA A 154 -0.85 16.84 -7.07
CA ALA A 154 -0.88 15.56 -7.76
C ALA A 154 -0.59 15.74 -9.26
N ASP A 155 -1.19 16.72 -9.91
CA ASP A 155 -1.00 17.03 -11.34
C ASP A 155 0.46 17.33 -11.71
N GLY A 156 1.27 17.81 -10.75
CA GLY A 156 2.70 18.06 -10.92
C GLY A 156 3.62 16.86 -10.67
N LEU A 157 3.09 15.71 -10.27
CA LEU A 157 3.89 14.49 -10.13
C LEU A 157 4.28 13.96 -11.50
N GLU A 158 5.47 13.38 -11.60
CA GLU A 158 6.02 12.83 -12.86
C GLU A 158 6.36 11.35 -12.67
N ASP A 159 6.10 10.56 -13.70
CA ASP A 159 6.56 9.17 -13.75
C ASP A 159 8.05 9.10 -14.14
N HIS A 160 8.60 7.88 -14.16
CA HIS A 160 10.01 7.65 -14.50
C HIS A 160 10.39 8.10 -15.94
N ALA A 161 9.42 8.28 -16.82
CA ALA A 161 9.63 8.77 -18.19
C ALA A 161 9.54 10.31 -18.30
N GLY A 162 9.20 11.00 -17.19
CA GLY A 162 9.00 12.44 -17.15
C GLY A 162 7.63 12.89 -17.66
N GLN A 163 6.66 11.98 -17.79
CA GLN A 163 5.28 12.34 -18.09
C GLN A 163 4.59 12.82 -16.80
N SER A 164 3.93 13.98 -16.85
CA SER A 164 3.16 14.47 -15.71
C SER A 164 1.84 13.71 -15.53
N LEU A 165 1.36 13.61 -14.28
CA LEU A 165 0.05 13.04 -13.99
C LEU A 165 -1.07 13.82 -14.70
N ALA A 166 -0.98 15.15 -14.75
CA ALA A 166 -1.93 15.99 -15.48
C ALA A 166 -2.06 15.61 -16.97
N GLU A 167 -0.96 15.22 -17.60
CA GLU A 167 -0.98 14.74 -18.99
C GLU A 167 -1.57 13.34 -19.09
N ALA A 168 -1.15 12.43 -18.20
CA ALA A 168 -1.58 11.04 -18.24
C ALA A 168 -3.09 10.88 -18.00
N ARG A 169 -3.68 11.59 -17.03
CA ARG A 169 -5.11 11.48 -16.71
C ARG A 169 -6.05 11.98 -17.82
N ARG A 170 -5.53 12.70 -18.83
CA ARG A 170 -6.33 13.07 -20.01
C ARG A 170 -6.85 11.84 -20.78
N ALA A 171 -6.18 10.70 -20.65
CA ALA A 171 -6.62 9.43 -21.25
C ALA A 171 -8.01 8.99 -20.73
N MET A 172 -8.46 9.49 -19.58
CA MET A 172 -9.77 9.16 -18.99
C MET A 172 -10.75 10.35 -18.99
N ALA A 173 -10.40 11.48 -19.61
CA ALA A 173 -11.18 12.72 -19.55
C ALA A 173 -12.65 12.54 -19.97
N GLU A 174 -12.92 11.70 -20.98
CA GLU A 174 -14.27 11.41 -21.48
C GLU A 174 -15.10 10.53 -20.52
N MET A 175 -14.44 9.84 -19.57
CA MET A 175 -15.10 8.99 -18.58
C MET A 175 -15.44 9.74 -17.30
N VAL A 176 -14.85 10.91 -17.07
CA VAL A 176 -15.08 11.74 -15.86
C VAL A 176 -16.52 12.26 -15.86
N THR A 177 -17.23 12.00 -14.76
CA THR A 177 -18.62 12.43 -14.55
C THR A 177 -18.73 13.58 -13.55
N GLY A 178 -17.86 13.62 -12.54
CA GLY A 178 -17.83 14.63 -11.52
C GLY A 178 -17.32 14.13 -10.15
N PRO A 179 -17.29 14.99 -9.14
CA PRO A 179 -16.84 14.62 -7.82
C PRO A 179 -17.84 13.66 -7.15
N VAL A 180 -17.31 12.70 -6.39
CA VAL A 180 -18.09 11.78 -5.56
C VAL A 180 -17.98 12.21 -4.10
N ASP A 181 -19.12 12.54 -3.48
CA ASP A 181 -19.18 12.99 -2.08
C ASP A 181 -18.97 11.80 -1.12
N PRO A 182 -17.93 11.83 -0.26
CA PRO A 182 -17.69 10.77 0.72
C PRO A 182 -18.77 10.66 1.80
N ALA A 183 -19.58 11.72 2.04
CA ALA A 183 -20.61 11.72 3.07
C ALA A 183 -21.75 10.70 2.82
N GLN A 184 -21.89 10.17 1.61
CA GLN A 184 -22.85 9.10 1.30
C GLN A 184 -22.45 7.73 1.82
N PHE A 185 -21.18 7.55 2.27
CA PHE A 185 -20.68 6.27 2.72
C PHE A 185 -20.62 6.19 4.24
N THR A 186 -20.98 5.03 4.79
CA THR A 186 -21.00 4.77 6.24
C THR A 186 -19.71 4.13 6.76
N GLY A 187 -18.81 3.75 5.87
CA GLY A 187 -17.51 3.16 6.13
C GLY A 187 -16.91 2.59 4.85
N TYR A 188 -15.62 2.26 4.90
CA TYR A 188 -14.88 1.65 3.81
C TYR A 188 -14.23 0.34 4.24
N ILE A 189 -14.31 -0.66 3.39
CA ILE A 189 -13.62 -1.93 3.63
C ILE A 189 -12.85 -2.34 2.37
N GLU A 190 -11.57 -2.61 2.57
CA GLU A 190 -10.65 -3.02 1.53
C GLU A 190 -10.24 -4.49 1.70
N MET A 191 -10.38 -5.27 0.61
CA MET A 191 -9.80 -6.60 0.54
C MET A 191 -8.52 -6.56 -0.27
N HIS A 192 -7.46 -7.17 0.27
CA HIS A 192 -6.16 -7.24 -0.40
C HIS A 192 -5.49 -8.61 -0.17
N ILE A 193 -4.45 -8.91 -0.91
CA ILE A 193 -3.53 -10.02 -0.56
C ILE A 193 -2.64 -9.57 0.61
N GLU A 194 -2.17 -10.52 1.42
CA GLU A 194 -1.29 -10.25 2.57
C GLU A 194 0.04 -9.58 2.17
N GLN A 195 0.52 -9.83 0.96
CA GLN A 195 1.86 -9.44 0.48
C GLN A 195 3.01 -9.98 1.35
N GLY A 196 2.74 -11.03 2.09
CA GLY A 196 3.65 -11.66 3.04
C GLY A 196 3.39 -13.16 3.19
N PRO A 197 4.18 -13.86 4.02
CA PRO A 197 4.17 -15.31 4.10
C PRO A 197 3.31 -15.89 5.24
N TYR A 198 2.74 -15.07 6.12
CA TYR A 198 2.20 -15.57 7.40
C TYR A 198 0.97 -16.45 7.24
N LEU A 199 -0.02 -16.04 6.44
CA LEU A 199 -1.26 -16.79 6.27
C LEU A 199 -0.98 -18.15 5.62
N GLU A 200 -0.22 -18.17 4.52
CA GLU A 200 0.12 -19.42 3.85
C GLU A 200 0.96 -20.36 4.74
N ALA A 201 2.01 -19.83 5.39
CA ALA A 201 2.89 -20.60 6.26
C ALA A 201 2.16 -21.25 7.45
N ASN A 202 1.07 -20.65 7.92
CA ASN A 202 0.26 -21.15 9.02
C ASN A 202 -1.01 -21.88 8.56
N ASN A 203 -1.19 -22.09 7.25
CA ASN A 203 -2.40 -22.68 6.66
C ASN A 203 -3.68 -21.94 7.09
N GLU A 204 -3.57 -20.61 7.20
CA GLU A 204 -4.66 -19.68 7.48
C GLU A 204 -5.20 -19.10 6.19
N GLN A 205 -6.47 -18.72 6.20
CA GLN A 205 -7.21 -18.33 5.00
C GLN A 205 -7.59 -16.86 5.01
N ILE A 206 -7.67 -16.26 6.20
CA ILE A 206 -8.13 -14.90 6.40
C ILE A 206 -7.23 -14.19 7.40
N GLY A 207 -6.77 -12.98 7.05
CA GLY A 207 -6.15 -12.02 7.95
C GLY A 207 -7.08 -10.85 8.18
N VAL A 208 -7.54 -10.63 9.40
CA VAL A 208 -8.26 -9.41 9.77
C VAL A 208 -7.25 -8.37 10.17
N VAL A 209 -7.21 -7.26 9.45
CA VAL A 209 -6.20 -6.23 9.70
C VAL A 209 -6.56 -5.43 10.95
N GLU A 210 -5.61 -5.27 11.85
CA GLU A 210 -5.76 -4.48 13.07
C GLU A 210 -5.38 -3.01 12.83
N HIS A 211 -4.28 -2.80 12.11
CA HIS A 211 -3.79 -1.47 11.76
C HIS A 211 -2.91 -1.53 10.51
N ILE A 212 -2.80 -0.41 9.80
CA ILE A 212 -1.77 -0.18 8.79
C ILE A 212 -0.59 0.49 9.49
N VAL A 213 0.63 0.00 9.27
CA VAL A 213 1.83 0.58 9.88
C VAL A 213 2.08 2.00 9.39
N GLY A 214 2.61 2.83 10.27
CA GLY A 214 3.19 4.10 9.88
C GLY A 214 4.56 3.91 9.26
N ILE A 215 4.96 4.87 8.43
CA ILE A 215 6.25 4.86 7.73
C ILE A 215 6.99 6.14 8.01
N ARG A 216 8.29 6.01 8.23
CA ARG A 216 9.25 7.11 8.20
C ARG A 216 10.34 6.77 7.19
N ASP A 217 10.71 7.74 6.37
CA ASP A 217 11.80 7.59 5.40
C ASP A 217 12.59 8.89 5.31
N MET A 218 13.90 8.82 5.36
CA MET A 218 14.78 9.95 5.14
C MET A 218 16.09 9.54 4.53
N VAL A 219 16.76 10.49 3.90
CA VAL A 219 18.11 10.32 3.40
C VAL A 219 19.11 10.92 4.40
N ILE A 220 20.12 10.15 4.75
CA ILE A 220 21.23 10.57 5.60
C ILE A 220 22.49 10.70 4.74
N THR A 221 23.20 11.83 4.88
CA THR A 221 24.46 12.06 4.17
C THR A 221 25.55 12.36 5.18
N MET A 222 26.63 11.56 5.15
CA MET A 222 27.85 11.79 5.94
C MET A 222 28.99 12.13 4.99
N THR A 223 29.64 13.27 5.22
CA THR A 223 30.73 13.77 4.40
C THR A 223 32.00 13.89 5.23
N GLY A 224 32.98 13.07 4.90
CA GLY A 224 34.36 13.10 5.43
C GLY A 224 35.32 13.64 4.40
N GLN A 225 36.44 12.94 4.18
CA GLN A 225 37.48 13.36 3.25
C GLN A 225 37.99 12.20 2.41
N GLN A 226 37.81 12.29 1.09
CA GLN A 226 38.45 11.34 0.19
C GLN A 226 39.96 11.49 0.21
N ASN A 227 40.67 10.37 0.12
CA ASN A 227 42.12 10.36 0.09
C ASN A 227 42.66 9.07 -0.57
N HIS A 228 43.96 8.97 -0.79
CA HIS A 228 44.55 7.79 -1.38
C HIS A 228 44.47 6.57 -0.43
N ALA A 229 44.02 5.45 -0.92
CA ALA A 229 43.73 4.27 -0.10
C ALA A 229 44.99 3.63 0.50
N GLY A 230 46.14 3.70 -0.19
CA GLY A 230 47.39 3.07 0.25
C GLY A 230 48.28 3.97 1.11
N THR A 231 48.22 5.30 0.93
CA THR A 231 49.16 6.23 1.60
C THR A 231 48.51 6.99 2.77
N THR A 232 47.22 6.89 2.98
CA THR A 232 46.55 7.55 4.11
C THR A 232 46.52 6.61 5.32
N PRO A 233 47.21 6.90 6.41
CA PRO A 233 47.17 6.10 7.62
C PRO A 233 45.77 5.96 8.19
N MET A 234 45.39 4.80 8.78
CA MET A 234 44.04 4.51 9.27
C MET A 234 43.53 5.57 10.25
N HIS A 235 44.36 6.04 11.18
CA HIS A 235 43.97 7.02 12.20
C HIS A 235 43.74 8.44 11.70
N LEU A 236 44.09 8.73 10.43
CA LEU A 236 43.85 10.03 9.80
C LEU A 236 42.65 10.02 8.82
N ARG A 237 42.03 8.86 8.64
CA ARG A 237 40.92 8.72 7.68
C ARG A 237 39.63 9.29 8.20
N GLN A 238 38.96 10.04 7.36
CA GLN A 238 37.54 10.40 7.51
C GLN A 238 36.71 9.60 6.47
N ASP A 239 36.69 8.28 6.65
CA ASP A 239 36.17 7.29 5.72
C ASP A 239 34.65 7.15 5.86
N ALA A 240 33.91 7.58 4.85
CA ALA A 240 32.45 7.60 4.87
C ALA A 240 31.82 6.20 4.88
N PHE A 241 32.46 5.20 4.28
CA PHE A 241 31.98 3.82 4.35
C PHE A 241 32.11 3.24 5.76
N GLN A 242 33.23 3.52 6.43
CA GLN A 242 33.41 3.09 7.82
C GLN A 242 32.42 3.77 8.77
N ALA A 243 32.01 5.00 8.47
CA ALA A 243 30.96 5.68 9.23
C ALA A 243 29.61 5.00 9.07
N LEU A 244 29.19 4.67 7.83
CA LEU A 244 27.96 3.92 7.57
C LEU A 244 27.98 2.53 8.23
N SER A 245 29.10 1.82 8.14
CA SER A 245 29.26 0.49 8.76
C SER A 245 29.10 0.55 10.29
N ALA A 246 29.73 1.54 10.93
CA ALA A 246 29.59 1.77 12.37
C ALA A 246 28.16 2.15 12.74
N PHE A 247 27.52 3.03 11.96
CA PHE A 247 26.12 3.42 12.15
C PHE A 247 25.20 2.20 12.09
N ASN A 248 25.29 1.38 11.03
CA ASN A 248 24.42 0.21 10.87
C ASN A 248 24.60 -0.82 12.01
N THR A 249 25.84 -1.05 12.44
CA THR A 249 26.14 -1.97 13.54
C THR A 249 25.53 -1.47 14.85
N ALA A 250 25.79 -0.21 15.20
CA ALA A 250 25.28 0.36 16.44
C ALA A 250 23.77 0.56 16.43
N LEU A 251 23.16 0.85 15.26
CA LEU A 251 21.72 0.99 15.12
C LEU A 251 21.00 -0.29 15.48
N ASN A 252 21.45 -1.44 14.96
CA ASN A 252 20.84 -2.74 15.28
C ASN A 252 20.90 -3.06 16.78
N ASP A 253 21.96 -2.67 17.46
CA ASP A 253 22.08 -2.86 18.92
C ASP A 253 21.15 -1.90 19.70
N ARG A 254 21.07 -0.63 19.31
CA ARG A 254 20.23 0.38 20.00
C ARG A 254 18.75 0.12 19.83
N LEU A 255 18.33 -0.35 18.67
CA LEU A 255 16.92 -0.64 18.39
C LEU A 255 16.41 -1.90 19.09
N ARG A 256 17.27 -2.83 19.48
CA ARG A 256 16.91 -4.14 20.06
C ARG A 256 15.88 -4.08 21.20
N ASN A 257 15.95 -3.07 22.07
CA ASN A 257 15.06 -2.90 23.21
C ASN A 257 13.91 -1.91 22.96
N VAL A 258 13.76 -1.42 21.73
CA VAL A 258 12.73 -0.45 21.34
C VAL A 258 11.69 -1.08 20.44
N VAL A 259 12.12 -2.01 19.61
CA VAL A 259 11.33 -2.64 18.54
C VAL A 259 10.51 -3.84 19.05
N THR A 260 9.47 -4.17 18.30
CA THR A 260 8.67 -5.39 18.44
C THR A 260 8.95 -6.34 17.25
N PRO A 261 8.46 -7.58 17.27
CA PRO A 261 8.60 -8.48 16.12
C PRO A 261 7.96 -7.96 14.81
N SER A 262 7.03 -7.01 14.89
CA SER A 262 6.39 -6.39 13.73
C SER A 262 7.09 -5.10 13.24
N THR A 263 8.04 -4.58 14.01
CA THR A 263 8.84 -3.41 13.61
C THR A 263 9.85 -3.80 12.54
N VAL A 264 9.93 -3.04 11.45
CA VAL A 264 10.94 -3.25 10.41
C VAL A 264 11.70 -1.97 10.10
N TRP A 265 12.96 -2.11 9.66
CA TRP A 265 13.77 -1.00 9.16
C TRP A 265 14.71 -1.46 8.06
N THR A 266 15.04 -0.55 7.15
CA THR A 266 15.82 -0.88 5.96
C THR A 266 16.72 0.29 5.56
N ILE A 267 17.97 -0.03 5.20
CA ILE A 267 18.84 0.84 4.41
C ILE A 267 18.77 0.31 2.97
N GLY A 268 17.84 0.85 2.18
CA GLY A 268 17.53 0.32 0.84
C GLY A 268 18.41 0.85 -0.28
N HIS A 269 19.00 2.05 -0.09
CA HIS A 269 19.88 2.68 -1.08
C HIS A 269 21.15 3.18 -0.41
N VAL A 270 22.30 2.92 -1.01
CA VAL A 270 23.60 3.43 -0.59
C VAL A 270 24.37 3.95 -1.81
N SER A 271 24.84 5.18 -1.73
CA SER A 271 25.71 5.79 -2.74
C SER A 271 27.00 6.28 -2.08
N LEU A 272 28.14 5.86 -2.62
CA LEU A 272 29.47 6.28 -2.21
C LEU A 272 30.10 7.22 -3.23
N SER A 273 30.85 8.21 -2.78
CA SER A 273 31.61 9.09 -3.65
C SER A 273 33.08 9.13 -3.18
N PRO A 274 34.03 8.96 -4.11
CA PRO A 274 33.94 8.78 -5.56
C PRO A 274 33.66 7.33 -6.01
N ASN A 275 33.47 6.37 -5.12
CA ASN A 275 33.19 4.95 -5.40
C ASN A 275 34.27 4.30 -6.30
N ALA A 276 35.53 4.46 -5.91
CA ALA A 276 36.71 3.96 -6.62
C ALA A 276 37.59 3.12 -5.68
N SER A 277 38.10 1.98 -6.15
CA SER A 277 38.78 0.97 -5.34
C SER A 277 40.05 1.46 -4.65
N SER A 278 40.73 2.48 -5.19
CA SER A 278 41.97 3.02 -4.65
C SER A 278 41.83 4.34 -3.91
N ILE A 279 40.59 4.73 -3.56
CA ILE A 279 40.28 5.99 -2.89
C ILE A 279 39.45 5.71 -1.63
N VAL A 280 39.83 6.31 -0.50
CA VAL A 280 39.01 6.37 0.73
C VAL A 280 37.73 7.14 0.41
N PRO A 281 36.52 6.59 0.58
CA PRO A 281 35.29 7.29 0.28
C PRO A 281 35.15 8.58 1.11
N GLY A 282 34.95 9.71 0.42
CA GLY A 282 34.76 11.01 1.07
C GLY A 282 33.30 11.29 1.44
N GLN A 283 32.33 10.63 0.82
CA GLN A 283 30.92 10.82 1.12
C GLN A 283 30.14 9.52 1.00
N VAL A 284 29.20 9.33 1.90
CA VAL A 284 28.12 8.33 1.78
C VAL A 284 26.78 9.02 1.91
N ARG A 285 25.85 8.63 1.02
CA ARG A 285 24.45 9.01 1.05
C ARG A 285 23.63 7.73 1.07
N PHE A 286 22.73 7.58 2.04
CA PHE A 286 21.92 6.37 2.18
C PHE A 286 20.50 6.71 2.63
N SER A 287 19.52 5.88 2.21
CA SER A 287 18.15 5.95 2.69
C SER A 287 18.01 5.17 4.00
N MET A 288 17.22 5.71 4.91
CA MET A 288 16.84 5.04 6.15
C MET A 288 15.32 5.06 6.26
N GLN A 289 14.70 3.89 6.17
CA GLN A 289 13.27 3.70 6.30
C GLN A 289 12.98 2.81 7.51
N TRP A 290 11.90 3.13 8.25
CA TRP A 290 11.39 2.28 9.33
C TRP A 290 9.87 2.36 9.40
N ARG A 291 9.27 1.25 9.86
CA ARG A 291 7.82 1.06 9.93
C ARG A 291 7.42 0.43 11.25
N ASP A 292 6.32 0.90 11.81
CA ASP A 292 5.73 0.34 13.04
C ASP A 292 4.24 0.70 13.13
N GLY A 293 3.49 -0.10 13.90
CA GLY A 293 2.07 0.15 14.20
C GLY A 293 1.82 1.23 15.26
N GLU A 294 2.85 1.70 15.96
CA GLU A 294 2.75 2.71 17.00
C GLU A 294 3.54 3.98 16.64
N GLY A 295 2.85 5.11 16.51
CA GLY A 295 3.44 6.41 16.19
C GLY A 295 4.54 6.82 17.17
N ASP A 296 4.33 6.63 18.49
CA ASP A 296 5.32 6.95 19.51
C ASP A 296 6.60 6.13 19.36
N ARG A 297 6.51 4.89 18.87
CA ARG A 297 7.70 4.07 18.60
C ARG A 297 8.45 4.59 17.38
N LEU A 298 7.75 5.00 16.32
CA LEU A 298 8.37 5.63 15.16
C LEU A 298 9.15 6.89 15.54
N VAL A 299 8.58 7.73 16.42
CA VAL A 299 9.26 8.94 16.93
C VAL A 299 10.48 8.58 17.79
N ARG A 300 10.38 7.57 18.66
CA ARG A 300 11.53 7.09 19.45
C ARG A 300 12.65 6.55 18.56
N MET A 301 12.30 5.79 17.52
CA MET A 301 13.28 5.28 16.55
C MET A 301 13.94 6.42 15.79
N GLU A 302 13.18 7.42 15.34
CA GLU A 302 13.74 8.61 14.70
C GLU A 302 14.79 9.28 15.56
N LYS A 303 14.47 9.50 16.84
CA LYS A 303 15.42 10.10 17.77
C LYS A 303 16.71 9.28 17.89
N ILE A 304 16.61 7.97 18.06
CA ILE A 304 17.77 7.08 18.13
C ILE A 304 18.61 7.14 16.85
N ILE A 305 17.97 7.13 15.67
CA ILE A 305 18.63 7.20 14.39
C ILE A 305 19.40 8.51 14.23
N ARG A 306 18.78 9.64 14.57
CA ARG A 306 19.41 10.96 14.50
C ARG A 306 20.57 11.10 15.49
N ASP A 307 20.33 10.80 16.76
CA ASP A 307 21.33 10.88 17.81
C ASP A 307 22.57 10.03 17.44
N LEU A 308 22.34 8.80 16.95
CA LEU A 308 23.43 7.91 16.54
C LEU A 308 24.20 8.45 15.32
N ALA A 309 23.50 9.02 14.35
CA ALA A 309 24.17 9.62 13.18
C ALA A 309 25.04 10.82 13.60
N GLU A 310 24.54 11.65 14.52
CA GLU A 310 25.27 12.79 15.09
C GLU A 310 26.52 12.33 15.86
N GLU A 311 26.39 11.32 16.72
CA GLU A 311 27.51 10.75 17.48
C GLU A 311 28.60 10.20 16.55
N ILE A 312 28.25 9.39 15.57
CA ILE A 312 29.19 8.80 14.60
C ILE A 312 29.87 9.90 13.76
N ALA A 313 29.11 10.90 13.32
CA ALA A 313 29.68 12.02 12.57
C ALA A 313 30.66 12.84 13.41
N ALA A 314 30.33 13.13 14.66
CA ALA A 314 31.20 13.84 15.59
C ALA A 314 32.47 13.04 15.92
N GLU A 315 32.34 11.76 16.27
CA GLU A 315 33.46 10.86 16.57
C GLU A 315 34.48 10.78 15.42
N ARG A 316 33.96 10.77 14.17
CA ARG A 316 34.78 10.64 12.97
C ARG A 316 35.11 11.97 12.30
N ASN A 317 34.77 13.08 12.94
CA ASN A 317 35.02 14.45 12.44
C ASN A 317 34.41 14.65 11.01
N MET A 318 33.15 14.23 10.81
CA MET A 318 32.42 14.29 9.54
C MET A 318 31.32 15.33 9.57
N LYS A 319 30.95 15.86 8.41
CA LYS A 319 29.73 16.65 8.25
C LYS A 319 28.55 15.71 8.08
N LEU A 320 27.42 16.05 8.72
CA LEU A 320 26.16 15.32 8.65
C LEU A 320 25.07 16.21 8.09
N SER A 321 24.22 15.65 7.26
CA SER A 321 22.95 16.27 6.88
C SER A 321 21.85 15.25 6.72
N PHE A 322 20.62 15.66 7.06
CA PHE A 322 19.39 14.91 6.86
C PHE A 322 18.58 15.53 5.73
N GLY A 323 18.08 14.70 4.83
CA GLY A 323 17.09 15.10 3.83
C GLY A 323 15.69 15.29 4.45
N PRO A 324 14.71 15.67 3.62
CA PRO A 324 13.32 15.74 4.06
C PRO A 324 12.85 14.38 4.60
N MET A 325 11.98 14.44 5.61
CA MET A 325 11.34 13.26 6.19
C MET A 325 10.01 12.99 5.48
N LEU A 326 9.83 11.80 4.93
CA LEU A 326 8.50 11.26 4.68
C LEU A 326 7.95 10.69 6.00
N GLY A 327 6.80 11.18 6.45
CA GLY A 327 6.18 10.73 7.69
C GLY A 327 4.70 10.41 7.46
N LEU A 328 4.34 9.12 7.54
CA LEU A 328 2.96 8.65 7.52
C LEU A 328 2.64 8.01 8.87
N GLU A 329 1.54 8.46 9.48
CA GLU A 329 1.11 7.91 10.77
C GLU A 329 0.44 6.54 10.59
N PRO A 330 0.51 5.65 11.61
CA PRO A 330 -0.24 4.40 11.60
C PRO A 330 -1.75 4.67 11.58
N VAL A 331 -2.50 3.81 10.89
CA VAL A 331 -3.97 3.88 10.85
C VAL A 331 -4.56 2.68 11.55
N GLN A 332 -5.31 2.92 12.64
CA GLN A 332 -6.05 1.88 13.35
C GLN A 332 -7.37 1.57 12.60
N MET A 333 -7.70 0.29 12.47
CA MET A 333 -8.99 -0.10 11.90
C MET A 333 -10.13 0.20 12.87
N ASP A 334 -11.28 0.61 12.34
CA ASP A 334 -12.49 0.86 13.14
C ASP A 334 -12.91 -0.40 13.90
N ALA A 335 -13.11 -0.28 15.20
CA ALA A 335 -13.37 -1.42 16.07
C ALA A 335 -14.69 -2.16 15.73
N ARG A 336 -15.70 -1.44 15.27
CA ARG A 336 -17.00 -2.02 14.88
C ARG A 336 -16.88 -2.79 13.56
N LEU A 337 -16.24 -2.21 12.56
CA LEU A 337 -16.03 -2.87 11.27
C LEU A 337 -15.10 -4.07 11.42
N ARG A 338 -14.00 -3.91 12.16
CA ARG A 338 -13.06 -4.99 12.46
C ARG A 338 -13.74 -6.13 13.21
N GLY A 339 -14.51 -5.84 14.27
CA GLY A 339 -15.26 -6.86 15.01
C GLY A 339 -16.27 -7.63 14.15
N ALA A 340 -16.90 -6.98 13.16
CA ALA A 340 -17.74 -7.65 12.18
C ALA A 340 -16.94 -8.60 11.27
N LEU A 341 -15.73 -8.17 10.84
CA LEU A 341 -14.83 -9.03 10.06
C LEU A 341 -14.29 -10.22 10.87
N GLU A 342 -13.96 -10.03 12.15
CA GLU A 342 -13.53 -11.11 13.06
C GLU A 342 -14.63 -12.16 13.24
N ALA A 343 -15.86 -11.72 13.49
CA ALA A 343 -17.01 -12.62 13.61
C ALA A 343 -17.28 -13.40 12.33
N ALA A 344 -17.14 -12.75 11.16
CA ALA A 344 -17.27 -13.41 9.88
C ALA A 344 -16.15 -14.41 9.62
N ALA A 345 -14.91 -14.05 9.92
CA ALA A 345 -13.76 -14.93 9.76
C ALA A 345 -13.88 -16.20 10.63
N GLU A 346 -14.34 -16.06 11.87
CA GLU A 346 -14.60 -17.21 12.73
C GLU A 346 -15.74 -18.11 12.21
N ALA A 347 -16.79 -17.52 11.67
CA ALA A 347 -17.93 -18.29 11.14
C ALA A 347 -17.54 -19.10 9.89
N GLU A 348 -16.69 -18.54 9.02
CA GLU A 348 -16.41 -19.11 7.69
C GLU A 348 -15.10 -19.90 7.61
N ALA A 349 -14.13 -19.57 8.46
CA ALA A 349 -12.84 -20.22 8.53
C ALA A 349 -12.43 -20.49 9.98
N PRO A 350 -13.24 -21.25 10.77
CA PRO A 350 -12.99 -21.42 12.19
C PRO A 350 -11.59 -22.01 12.44
N GLY A 351 -10.81 -21.27 13.26
CA GLY A 351 -9.43 -21.62 13.57
C GLY A 351 -8.42 -21.49 12.41
N LYS A 352 -8.82 -20.86 11.29
CA LYS A 352 -7.95 -20.61 10.12
C LYS A 352 -7.88 -19.13 9.75
N TRP A 353 -7.93 -18.29 10.73
CA TRP A 353 -7.78 -16.85 10.57
C TRP A 353 -6.98 -16.24 11.73
N ARG A 354 -6.50 -15.03 11.52
CA ARG A 354 -5.79 -14.26 12.56
C ARG A 354 -6.07 -12.77 12.46
N ILE A 355 -5.81 -12.06 13.56
CA ILE A 355 -5.61 -10.61 13.56
C ILE A 355 -4.14 -10.35 13.23
N MET A 356 -3.86 -9.38 12.34
CA MET A 356 -2.52 -9.05 11.92
C MET A 356 -2.40 -7.58 11.46
N PRO A 357 -1.20 -6.98 11.51
CA PRO A 357 -0.97 -5.67 10.93
C PRO A 357 -0.85 -5.74 9.39
N SER A 358 -1.11 -4.62 8.71
CA SER A 358 -0.60 -4.40 7.35
C SER A 358 0.77 -3.74 7.39
N GLY A 359 1.77 -4.38 6.81
CA GLY A 359 3.11 -3.82 6.62
C GLY A 359 3.23 -2.89 5.40
N ALA A 360 2.21 -2.86 4.53
CA ALA A 360 2.13 -2.05 3.33
C ALA A 360 1.14 -0.89 3.49
N LEU A 361 1.27 0.14 2.65
CA LEU A 361 0.26 1.19 2.49
C LEU A 361 -0.88 0.67 1.60
N HIS A 362 -2.07 1.21 1.82
CA HIS A 362 -3.28 0.90 1.06
C HIS A 362 -4.14 2.15 0.94
N ASP A 363 -5.14 2.13 0.05
CA ASP A 363 -6.11 3.21 -0.09
C ASP A 363 -6.84 3.53 1.23
N ALA A 364 -7.08 2.50 2.06
CA ALA A 364 -7.64 2.65 3.39
C ALA A 364 -6.89 3.64 4.28
N THR A 365 -5.57 3.85 4.06
CA THR A 365 -4.78 4.86 4.78
C THR A 365 -5.35 6.26 4.57
N ASN A 366 -5.66 6.60 3.33
CA ASN A 366 -6.22 7.92 2.99
C ASN A 366 -7.70 8.02 3.34
N VAL A 367 -8.48 6.98 3.03
CA VAL A 367 -9.93 6.96 3.27
C VAL A 367 -10.27 7.06 4.77
N SER A 368 -9.37 6.63 5.65
CA SER A 368 -9.53 6.73 7.12
C SER A 368 -9.72 8.17 7.62
N GLN A 369 -9.32 9.16 6.84
CA GLN A 369 -9.55 10.58 7.16
C GLN A 369 -11.01 11.01 6.93
N LEU A 370 -11.77 10.26 6.15
CA LEU A 370 -13.15 10.59 5.76
C LEU A 370 -14.19 9.78 6.52
N MET A 371 -13.87 8.51 6.82
CA MET A 371 -14.85 7.57 7.38
C MET A 371 -14.16 6.41 8.12
N PRO A 372 -14.90 5.62 8.93
CA PRO A 372 -14.41 4.37 9.50
C PRO A 372 -13.90 3.42 8.42
N VAL A 373 -12.72 2.80 8.62
CA VAL A 373 -12.12 1.86 7.68
C VAL A 373 -11.82 0.51 8.32
N ALA A 374 -11.84 -0.55 7.53
CA ALA A 374 -11.32 -1.86 7.88
C ALA A 374 -10.70 -2.55 6.67
N MET A 375 -9.89 -3.56 6.91
CA MET A 375 -9.24 -4.33 5.85
C MET A 375 -9.25 -5.82 6.16
N LEU A 376 -9.25 -6.61 5.08
CA LEU A 376 -9.18 -8.05 5.11
C LEU A 376 -8.08 -8.54 4.16
N PHE A 377 -7.27 -9.49 4.63
CA PHE A 377 -6.25 -10.15 3.82
C PHE A 377 -6.62 -11.57 3.44
N VAL A 378 -6.20 -11.95 2.24
CA VAL A 378 -6.14 -13.35 1.78
C VAL A 378 -4.69 -13.74 1.55
N PRO A 379 -4.32 -15.04 1.60
CA PRO A 379 -2.95 -15.49 1.45
C PRO A 379 -2.30 -15.06 0.14
N SER A 380 -1.01 -14.75 0.20
CA SER A 380 -0.14 -14.60 -0.97
C SER A 380 0.62 -15.90 -1.19
N ILE A 381 0.55 -16.47 -2.40
CA ILE A 381 1.24 -17.73 -2.73
C ILE A 381 2.76 -17.50 -2.70
N GLY A 382 3.47 -18.30 -1.90
CA GLY A 382 4.89 -18.18 -1.67
C GLY A 382 5.29 -16.91 -0.90
N GLY A 383 4.35 -16.15 -0.37
CA GLY A 383 4.60 -14.86 0.28
C GLY A 383 5.05 -13.76 -0.69
N ILE A 384 4.83 -13.95 -2.00
CA ILE A 384 5.34 -13.05 -3.05
C ILE A 384 4.25 -12.05 -3.43
N SER A 385 4.60 -10.76 -3.48
CA SER A 385 3.69 -9.67 -3.84
C SER A 385 3.73 -9.34 -5.34
N HIS A 386 4.91 -9.23 -5.93
CA HIS A 386 5.11 -8.83 -7.34
C HIS A 386 5.99 -9.87 -8.04
N ALA A 387 5.41 -10.86 -8.72
CA ALA A 387 6.13 -11.96 -9.36
C ALA A 387 5.65 -12.26 -10.79
#